data_0aba3982bb135dcc8e6be6bc0c4f8bd8
#
_entry.id   0aba3982bb135dcc8e6be6bc0c4f8bd8
#
_cell.length_a   1.000
_cell.length_b   1.000
_cell.length_c   1.000
_cell.angle_alpha   90.00
_cell.angle_beta   90.00
_cell.angle_gamma   90.00
#
_symmetry.space_group_name_H-M   'P 1'
#
loop_
_entity.id
_entity.type
_entity.pdbx_description
1 polymer ?
#
loop_
_entity_poly.entity_id
_entity_poly.type
_entity_poly.pdbx_seq_one_letter_code
_entity_poly.pdbx_strand_id
1 'polypeptide(L)'
;MIQRKKLLLVEDDEIILSKLCELLTSSDEFHLTKAMICKEVDLLLQDKHFDLMILNPRFLKGRIKNYLDTISQTGFSGPIIFTGEVNDISAVELKDMERLLVCIQRPFKIVSLLGCIRHLLSKYEFSSEVIINLGDNQFYPGSKFIILENGQKVGLTEKETNILKFLYRSKDHLVSKEVLLNEVWSHTTNLTTHTLETYIYRLRKKIGTNLSNQNIIITKKGGYQLLV
;
A
#
# COMPACT_ATOMS: atom_id res chain seq x y z
N MET A 1 -7.16 15.34 -6.77
CA MET A 1 -7.95 14.70 -5.67
C MET A 1 -7.22 13.44 -5.24
N ILE A 2 -6.92 13.28 -3.95
CA ILE A 2 -6.34 12.03 -3.42
C ILE A 2 -7.39 10.94 -3.60
N GLN A 3 -7.06 9.89 -4.35
CA GLN A 3 -7.97 8.76 -4.56
C GLN A 3 -8.17 8.04 -3.21
N ARG A 4 -9.41 8.05 -2.69
CA ARG A 4 -9.76 7.36 -1.44
C ARG A 4 -9.50 5.87 -1.58
N LYS A 5 -8.85 5.26 -0.61
CA LYS A 5 -8.61 3.82 -0.58
C LYS A 5 -9.90 3.06 -0.29
N LYS A 6 -10.14 1.98 -1.02
CA LYS A 6 -11.38 1.17 -0.89
C LYS A 6 -11.16 0.06 0.13
N LEU A 7 -11.89 0.12 1.24
CA LEU A 7 -11.82 -0.88 2.30
C LEU A 7 -13.10 -1.73 2.32
N LEU A 8 -12.92 -3.04 2.48
CA LEU A 8 -14.02 -3.98 2.74
C LEU A 8 -14.03 -4.32 4.23
N LEU A 9 -15.12 -3.96 4.92
CA LEU A 9 -15.32 -4.24 6.34
C LEU A 9 -16.33 -5.39 6.50
N VAL A 10 -15.85 -6.48 7.10
CA VAL A 10 -16.61 -7.74 7.28
C VAL A 10 -16.81 -8.01 8.77
N GLU A 11 -18.04 -7.86 9.24
CA GLU A 11 -18.42 -7.95 10.65
C GLU A 11 -19.86 -8.44 10.75
N ASP A 12 -20.10 -9.47 11.56
CA ASP A 12 -21.40 -10.08 11.75
C ASP A 12 -22.25 -9.38 12.82
N ASP A 13 -21.64 -8.56 13.69
CA ASP A 13 -22.35 -7.72 14.64
C ASP A 13 -22.66 -6.36 14.02
N GLU A 14 -23.96 -6.08 13.80
CA GLU A 14 -24.44 -4.86 13.15
C GLU A 14 -24.08 -3.58 13.93
N ILE A 15 -24.07 -3.65 15.27
CA ILE A 15 -23.73 -2.50 16.13
C ILE A 15 -22.25 -2.17 15.97
N ILE A 16 -21.40 -3.18 16.02
CA ILE A 16 -19.95 -3.03 15.83
C ILE A 16 -19.65 -2.54 14.41
N LEU A 17 -20.28 -3.14 13.41
CA LEU A 17 -20.15 -2.76 12.01
C LEU A 17 -20.49 -1.29 11.77
N SER A 18 -21.67 -0.84 12.27
CA SER A 18 -22.10 0.56 12.18
C SER A 18 -21.11 1.52 12.84
N LYS A 19 -20.66 1.17 14.05
CA LYS A 19 -19.73 2.02 14.81
C LYS A 19 -18.36 2.14 14.14
N LEU A 20 -17.81 1.04 13.65
CA LEU A 20 -16.54 1.05 12.90
C LEU A 20 -16.67 1.88 11.61
N CYS A 21 -17.79 1.76 10.92
CA CYS A 21 -18.02 2.56 9.72
C CYS A 21 -18.06 4.05 10.02
N GLU A 22 -18.80 4.48 11.04
CA GLU A 22 -18.87 5.88 11.47
C GLU A 22 -17.46 6.43 11.75
N LEU A 23 -16.67 5.68 12.54
CA LEU A 23 -15.33 6.09 12.94
C LEU A 23 -14.32 6.11 11.78
N LEU A 24 -14.41 5.17 10.85
CA LEU A 24 -13.48 5.09 9.72
C LEU A 24 -13.82 6.10 8.60
N THR A 25 -15.11 6.42 8.40
CA THR A 25 -15.52 7.41 7.40
C THR A 25 -15.27 8.85 7.83
N SER A 26 -15.10 9.11 9.13
CA SER A 26 -14.79 10.46 9.63
C SER A 26 -13.46 11.03 9.12
N SER A 27 -12.55 10.19 8.63
CA SER A 27 -11.22 10.62 8.18
C SER A 27 -11.14 11.03 6.71
N ASP A 28 -12.20 10.92 5.93
CA ASP A 28 -12.23 11.24 4.47
C ASP A 28 -11.20 10.51 3.59
N GLU A 29 -10.37 9.63 4.20
CA GLU A 29 -9.30 8.87 3.53
C GLU A 29 -9.79 7.60 2.83
N PHE A 30 -10.92 7.06 3.32
CA PHE A 30 -11.38 5.72 2.93
C PHE A 30 -12.77 5.75 2.31
N HIS A 31 -12.97 4.84 1.37
CA HIS A 31 -14.31 4.45 0.90
C HIS A 31 -14.62 3.06 1.43
N LEU A 32 -15.64 2.96 2.29
CA LEU A 32 -16.00 1.71 2.96
C LEU A 32 -17.14 0.99 2.25
N THR A 33 -16.94 -0.32 2.05
CA THR A 33 -18.02 -1.25 1.71
C THR A 33 -18.20 -2.22 2.87
N LYS A 34 -19.45 -2.50 3.25
CA LYS A 34 -19.82 -3.37 4.37
C LYS A 34 -20.21 -4.74 3.85
N ALA A 35 -19.91 -5.79 4.61
CA ALA A 35 -20.46 -7.13 4.43
C ALA A 35 -20.67 -7.78 5.80
N MET A 36 -21.74 -8.54 5.95
CA MET A 36 -22.08 -9.24 7.20
C MET A 36 -21.90 -10.75 7.10
N ILE A 37 -21.82 -11.30 5.90
CA ILE A 37 -21.69 -12.74 5.65
C ILE A 37 -20.68 -13.03 4.53
N CYS A 38 -20.06 -14.23 4.56
CA CYS A 38 -19.07 -14.67 3.56
C CYS A 38 -19.58 -14.58 2.12
N LYS A 39 -20.83 -14.96 1.86
CA LYS A 39 -21.39 -14.91 0.49
C LYS A 39 -21.43 -13.50 -0.09
N GLU A 40 -21.69 -12.48 0.74
CA GLU A 40 -21.63 -11.07 0.30
C GLU A 40 -20.19 -10.67 -0.04
N VAL A 41 -19.20 -11.12 0.74
CA VAL A 41 -17.79 -10.87 0.49
C VAL A 41 -17.37 -11.45 -0.85
N ASP A 42 -17.74 -12.71 -1.13
CA ASP A 42 -17.38 -13.40 -2.37
C ASP A 42 -17.95 -12.66 -3.60
N LEU A 43 -19.22 -12.23 -3.54
CA LEU A 43 -19.83 -11.43 -4.60
C LEU A 43 -19.17 -10.06 -4.76
N LEU A 44 -18.90 -9.37 -3.66
CA LEU A 44 -18.25 -8.06 -3.71
C LEU A 44 -16.84 -8.11 -4.28
N LEU A 45 -16.08 -9.19 -4.00
CA LEU A 45 -14.74 -9.38 -4.52
C LEU A 45 -14.70 -9.74 -6.01
N GLN A 46 -15.77 -10.33 -6.55
CA GLN A 46 -15.90 -10.57 -7.99
C GLN A 46 -16.15 -9.29 -8.78
N ASP A 47 -16.97 -8.38 -8.22
CA ASP A 47 -17.43 -7.19 -8.94
C ASP A 47 -16.57 -5.93 -8.67
N LYS A 48 -15.86 -5.89 -7.53
CA LYS A 48 -15.19 -4.68 -7.05
C LYS A 48 -13.76 -4.95 -6.61
N HIS A 49 -12.89 -3.99 -6.86
CA HIS A 49 -11.54 -3.99 -6.33
C HIS A 49 -11.50 -3.29 -4.96
N PHE A 50 -10.80 -3.93 -4.00
CA PHE A 50 -10.54 -3.38 -2.67
C PHE A 50 -9.04 -3.33 -2.40
N ASP A 51 -8.61 -2.28 -1.69
CA ASP A 51 -7.22 -2.07 -1.31
C ASP A 51 -6.84 -2.82 -0.03
N LEU A 52 -7.81 -3.06 0.88
CA LEU A 52 -7.61 -3.76 2.16
C LEU A 52 -8.94 -4.32 2.67
N MET A 53 -8.87 -5.46 3.36
CA MET A 53 -10.01 -6.07 4.05
C MET A 53 -9.81 -6.02 5.57
N ILE A 54 -10.87 -5.67 6.32
CA ILE A 54 -10.95 -5.80 7.77
C ILE A 54 -12.00 -6.86 8.06
N LEU A 55 -11.60 -7.92 8.76
CA LEU A 55 -12.40 -9.13 8.91
C LEU A 55 -12.47 -9.59 10.36
N ASN A 56 -13.71 -9.79 10.88
CA ASN A 56 -13.91 -10.52 12.13
C ASN A 56 -13.79 -12.03 11.87
N PRO A 57 -12.81 -12.77 12.44
CA PRO A 57 -12.61 -14.17 12.13
C PRO A 57 -13.62 -15.11 12.80
N ARG A 58 -14.43 -14.64 13.79
CA ARG A 58 -15.35 -15.48 14.57
C ARG A 58 -16.35 -16.26 13.70
N PHE A 59 -16.88 -15.63 12.65
CA PHE A 59 -17.85 -16.32 11.78
C PHE A 59 -17.20 -17.37 10.85
N LEU A 60 -15.87 -17.39 10.73
CA LEU A 60 -15.16 -18.43 9.97
C LEU A 60 -15.08 -19.76 10.72
N LYS A 61 -15.40 -19.79 12.03
CA LYS A 61 -15.42 -20.99 12.88
C LYS A 61 -14.17 -21.87 12.73
N GLY A 62 -12.99 -21.25 12.76
CA GLY A 62 -11.69 -21.92 12.64
C GLY A 62 -11.28 -22.32 11.21
N ARG A 63 -12.07 -22.03 10.17
CA ARG A 63 -11.77 -22.33 8.76
C ARG A 63 -11.06 -21.16 8.04
N ILE A 64 -10.19 -20.46 8.75
CA ILE A 64 -9.53 -19.24 8.24
C ILE A 64 -8.74 -19.55 6.99
N LYS A 65 -7.89 -20.58 6.99
CA LYS A 65 -7.05 -20.96 5.84
C LYS A 65 -7.88 -21.22 4.59
N ASN A 66 -8.89 -22.08 4.70
CA ASN A 66 -9.77 -22.41 3.56
C ASN A 66 -10.48 -21.17 3.01
N TYR A 67 -10.87 -20.24 3.89
CA TYR A 67 -11.53 -19.02 3.46
C TYR A 67 -10.56 -18.05 2.77
N LEU A 68 -9.33 -17.94 3.27
CA LEU A 68 -8.29 -17.14 2.63
C LEU A 68 -7.89 -17.69 1.25
N ASP A 69 -7.88 -19.01 1.08
CA ASP A 69 -7.66 -19.67 -0.22
C ASP A 69 -8.81 -19.32 -1.19
N THR A 70 -10.06 -19.35 -0.71
CA THR A 70 -11.23 -18.94 -1.51
C THR A 70 -11.14 -17.47 -1.93
N ILE A 71 -10.80 -16.57 -1.01
CA ILE A 71 -10.60 -15.14 -1.29
C ILE A 71 -9.50 -14.95 -2.34
N SER A 72 -8.42 -15.71 -2.26
CA SER A 72 -7.31 -15.63 -3.24
C SER A 72 -7.76 -15.99 -4.65
N GLN A 73 -8.67 -16.97 -4.79
CA GLN A 73 -9.24 -17.36 -6.08
C GLN A 73 -10.11 -16.28 -6.72
N THR A 74 -10.63 -15.31 -5.93
CA THR A 74 -11.35 -14.14 -6.48
C THR A 74 -10.42 -13.08 -7.07
N GLY A 75 -9.09 -13.24 -6.95
CA GLY A 75 -8.10 -12.26 -7.39
C GLY A 75 -7.79 -11.18 -6.34
N PHE A 76 -8.40 -11.23 -5.15
CA PHE A 76 -8.05 -10.31 -4.08
C PHE A 76 -6.70 -10.68 -3.46
N SER A 77 -5.70 -9.80 -3.61
CA SER A 77 -4.34 -9.95 -3.08
C SER A 77 -3.99 -8.92 -2.00
N GLY A 78 -4.92 -8.02 -1.66
CA GLY A 78 -4.71 -6.97 -0.67
C GLY A 78 -4.47 -7.48 0.74
N PRO A 79 -3.93 -6.62 1.64
CA PRO A 79 -3.73 -6.96 3.04
C PRO A 79 -5.04 -7.20 3.78
N ILE A 80 -4.99 -8.03 4.82
CA ILE A 80 -6.14 -8.35 5.67
C ILE A 80 -5.81 -8.03 7.12
N ILE A 81 -6.72 -7.29 7.78
CA ILE A 81 -6.69 -7.08 9.23
C ILE A 81 -7.77 -7.95 9.86
N PHE A 82 -7.37 -8.87 10.69
CA PHE A 82 -8.29 -9.59 11.56
C PHE A 82 -8.56 -8.78 12.83
N THR A 83 -9.84 -8.65 13.20
CA THR A 83 -10.26 -8.00 14.46
C THR A 83 -10.95 -9.04 15.34
N GLY A 84 -10.24 -9.58 16.33
CA GLY A 84 -10.79 -10.66 17.16
C GLY A 84 -9.97 -10.94 18.41
N GLU A 85 -10.29 -12.03 19.09
CA GLU A 85 -9.49 -12.53 20.21
C GLU A 85 -8.32 -13.39 19.69
N VAL A 86 -7.22 -13.44 20.44
CA VAL A 86 -6.01 -14.20 20.05
C VAL A 86 -6.31 -15.68 19.81
N ASN A 87 -7.31 -16.22 20.52
CA ASN A 87 -7.71 -17.63 20.40
C ASN A 87 -8.49 -17.93 19.10
N ASP A 88 -8.98 -16.90 18.39
CA ASP A 88 -9.71 -17.07 17.14
C ASP A 88 -8.78 -17.37 15.95
N ILE A 89 -7.47 -17.14 16.13
CA ILE A 89 -6.47 -17.26 15.06
C ILE A 89 -5.24 -17.97 15.62
N SER A 90 -4.96 -19.18 15.17
CA SER A 90 -3.72 -19.84 15.52
C SER A 90 -2.53 -19.12 14.84
N ALA A 91 -1.55 -18.70 15.65
CA ALA A 91 -0.36 -17.98 15.16
C ALA A 91 0.46 -18.81 14.15
N VAL A 92 0.24 -20.13 14.09
CA VAL A 92 0.89 -21.06 13.16
C VAL A 92 0.29 -20.94 11.76
N GLU A 93 -1.04 -20.71 11.64
CA GLU A 93 -1.71 -20.62 10.34
C GLU A 93 -1.38 -19.34 9.55
N LEU A 94 -0.92 -18.28 10.25
CA LEU A 94 -0.58 -16.99 9.62
C LEU A 94 0.84 -16.92 9.08
N LYS A 95 1.77 -17.75 9.58
CA LYS A 95 3.20 -17.70 9.22
C LYS A 95 3.52 -18.22 7.82
N ASP A 96 2.70 -19.13 7.30
CA ASP A 96 2.92 -19.79 6.01
C ASP A 96 2.27 -19.05 4.83
N MET A 97 1.66 -17.89 5.08
CA MET A 97 0.98 -17.15 4.02
C MET A 97 1.84 -15.96 3.55
N GLU A 98 2.11 -15.90 2.25
CA GLU A 98 2.83 -14.79 1.59
C GLU A 98 2.10 -13.44 1.70
N ARG A 99 0.87 -13.45 2.19
CA ARG A 99 -0.02 -12.29 2.29
C ARG A 99 0.27 -11.44 3.53
N LEU A 100 0.09 -10.12 3.43
CA LEU A 100 0.16 -9.21 4.57
C LEU A 100 -1.07 -9.37 5.47
N LEU A 101 -0.91 -10.16 6.53
CA LEU A 101 -1.93 -10.42 7.55
C LEU A 101 -1.52 -9.81 8.88
N VAL A 102 -2.44 -9.12 9.55
CA VAL A 102 -2.24 -8.60 10.91
C VAL A 102 -3.49 -8.87 11.74
N CYS A 103 -3.30 -9.23 13.00
CA CYS A 103 -4.38 -9.36 13.97
C CYS A 103 -4.36 -8.18 14.94
N ILE A 104 -5.52 -7.56 15.15
CA ILE A 104 -5.74 -6.55 16.18
C ILE A 104 -6.70 -7.13 17.21
N GLN A 105 -6.20 -7.30 18.42
CA GLN A 105 -6.98 -7.85 19.52
C GLN A 105 -8.04 -6.87 20.01
N ARG A 106 -9.26 -7.36 20.25
CA ARG A 106 -10.33 -6.61 20.89
C ARG A 106 -10.19 -6.66 22.43
N PRO A 107 -10.52 -5.53 23.14
CA PRO A 107 -10.89 -4.23 22.61
C PRO A 107 -9.69 -3.42 22.11
N PHE A 108 -9.84 -2.67 21.03
CA PHE A 108 -8.79 -1.81 20.46
C PHE A 108 -9.22 -0.34 20.36
N LYS A 109 -8.23 0.55 20.34
CA LYS A 109 -8.45 1.96 20.07
C LYS A 109 -8.55 2.20 18.56
N ILE A 110 -9.47 3.06 18.11
CA ILE A 110 -9.61 3.39 16.69
C ILE A 110 -8.31 3.93 16.08
N VAL A 111 -7.53 4.70 16.84
CA VAL A 111 -6.24 5.22 16.38
C VAL A 111 -5.25 4.10 16.04
N SER A 112 -5.28 2.99 16.81
CA SER A 112 -4.44 1.80 16.53
C SER A 112 -4.88 1.12 15.23
N LEU A 113 -6.19 0.98 15.00
CA LEU A 113 -6.73 0.42 13.77
C LEU A 113 -6.36 1.29 12.56
N LEU A 114 -6.56 2.61 12.64
CA LEU A 114 -6.18 3.55 11.58
C LEU A 114 -4.68 3.51 11.27
N GLY A 115 -3.83 3.47 12.31
CA GLY A 115 -2.38 3.33 12.15
C GLY A 115 -2.01 2.03 11.43
N CYS A 116 -2.66 0.92 11.79
CA CYS A 116 -2.45 -0.38 11.16
C CYS A 116 -2.91 -0.38 9.69
N ILE A 117 -4.08 0.18 9.37
CA ILE A 117 -4.58 0.31 8.00
C ILE A 117 -3.57 1.08 7.14
N ARG A 118 -3.14 2.27 7.58
CA ARG A 118 -2.17 3.10 6.84
C ARG A 118 -0.83 2.37 6.64
N HIS A 119 -0.33 1.71 7.69
CA HIS A 119 0.91 0.93 7.61
C HIS A 119 0.82 -0.21 6.60
N LEU A 120 -0.25 -1.00 6.65
CA LEU A 120 -0.44 -2.14 5.74
C LEU A 120 -0.66 -1.69 4.29
N LEU A 121 -1.48 -0.68 4.05
CA LEU A 121 -1.67 -0.12 2.71
C LEU A 121 -0.36 0.38 2.14
N SER A 122 0.43 1.12 2.94
CA SER A 122 1.75 1.58 2.53
C SER A 122 2.73 0.43 2.23
N LYS A 123 2.72 -0.63 3.05
CA LYS A 123 3.58 -1.80 2.85
C LYS A 123 3.16 -2.61 1.63
N TYR A 124 1.86 -2.80 1.42
CA TYR A 124 1.31 -3.53 0.28
C TYR A 124 1.56 -2.80 -1.04
N GLU A 125 1.32 -1.50 -1.09
CA GLU A 125 1.55 -0.67 -2.29
C GLU A 125 2.97 -0.83 -2.86
N PHE A 126 3.90 -1.30 -2.02
CA PHE A 126 5.29 -1.51 -2.39
C PHE A 126 5.81 -2.93 -2.07
N SER A 127 4.91 -3.91 -2.02
CA SER A 127 5.30 -5.32 -1.91
C SER A 127 6.02 -5.80 -3.16
N SER A 128 6.64 -6.97 -3.08
CA SER A 128 7.33 -7.58 -4.23
C SER A 128 6.40 -7.90 -5.41
N GLU A 129 5.11 -8.03 -5.15
CA GLU A 129 4.08 -8.35 -6.17
C GLU A 129 3.59 -7.12 -6.93
N VAL A 130 3.81 -5.92 -6.38
CA VAL A 130 3.32 -4.69 -7.01
C VAL A 130 4.27 -4.23 -8.10
N ILE A 131 3.73 -4.05 -9.30
CA ILE A 131 4.40 -3.45 -10.43
C ILE A 131 3.84 -2.03 -10.64
N ILE A 132 4.70 -1.04 -10.63
CA ILE A 132 4.34 0.35 -10.90
C ILE A 132 4.82 0.73 -12.29
N ASN A 133 3.90 1.10 -13.15
CA ASN A 133 4.26 1.62 -14.47
C ASN A 133 4.74 3.08 -14.32
N LEU A 134 5.96 3.34 -14.76
CA LEU A 134 6.58 4.66 -14.82
C LEU A 134 6.82 5.03 -16.29
N GLY A 135 5.76 5.49 -16.96
CA GLY A 135 5.73 5.57 -18.41
C GLY A 135 5.86 4.17 -19.02
N ASP A 136 6.86 3.95 -19.87
CA ASP A 136 7.11 2.66 -20.53
C ASP A 136 7.96 1.69 -19.68
N ASN A 137 8.41 2.12 -18.51
CA ASN A 137 9.21 1.33 -17.60
C ASN A 137 8.35 0.69 -16.51
N GLN A 138 8.74 -0.49 -16.02
CA GLN A 138 8.09 -1.21 -14.94
C GLN A 138 8.96 -1.16 -13.68
N PHE A 139 8.49 -0.48 -12.65
CA PHE A 139 9.16 -0.38 -11.36
C PHE A 139 8.64 -1.44 -10.38
N TYR A 140 9.54 -2.22 -9.82
CA TYR A 140 9.31 -3.26 -8.82
C TYR A 140 9.82 -2.78 -7.45
N PRO A 141 9.00 -2.04 -6.68
CA PRO A 141 9.46 -1.37 -5.47
C PRO A 141 9.88 -2.31 -4.35
N GLY A 142 9.26 -3.48 -4.22
CA GLY A 142 9.62 -4.49 -3.22
C GLY A 142 10.95 -5.16 -3.54
N SER A 143 11.20 -5.45 -4.80
CA SER A 143 12.42 -6.11 -5.27
C SER A 143 13.54 -5.12 -5.65
N LYS A 144 13.31 -3.82 -5.53
CA LYS A 144 14.28 -2.72 -5.75
C LYS A 144 14.95 -2.75 -7.14
N PHE A 145 14.16 -2.93 -8.20
CA PHE A 145 14.64 -2.81 -9.57
C PHE A 145 13.60 -2.21 -10.50
N ILE A 146 14.06 -1.80 -11.68
CA ILE A 146 13.22 -1.34 -12.80
C ILE A 146 13.52 -2.21 -14.00
N ILE A 147 12.49 -2.59 -14.76
CA ILE A 147 12.61 -3.10 -16.12
C ILE A 147 12.34 -1.92 -17.06
N LEU A 148 13.32 -1.56 -17.86
CA LEU A 148 13.22 -0.51 -18.86
C LEU A 148 12.40 -1.00 -20.06
N GLU A 149 11.91 -0.06 -20.90
CA GLU A 149 11.18 -0.35 -22.15
C GLU A 149 11.90 -1.39 -23.03
N ASN A 150 13.23 -1.33 -23.10
CA ASN A 150 14.06 -2.27 -23.85
C ASN A 150 14.24 -3.65 -23.20
N GLY A 151 13.52 -3.93 -22.09
CA GLY A 151 13.63 -5.16 -21.32
C GLY A 151 14.83 -5.26 -20.36
N GLN A 152 15.69 -4.26 -20.32
CA GLN A 152 16.86 -4.25 -19.43
C GLN A 152 16.43 -4.10 -17.96
N LYS A 153 16.92 -5.01 -17.10
CA LYS A 153 16.71 -4.94 -15.65
C LYS A 153 17.79 -4.08 -14.99
N VAL A 154 17.40 -3.03 -14.27
CA VAL A 154 18.31 -2.09 -13.58
C VAL A 154 18.02 -2.10 -12.08
N GLY A 155 19.01 -2.47 -11.28
CA GLY A 155 18.93 -2.47 -9.81
C GLY A 155 18.94 -1.06 -9.21
N LEU A 156 18.12 -0.88 -8.16
CA LEU A 156 18.03 0.36 -7.39
C LEU A 156 18.58 0.16 -5.99
N THR A 157 19.23 1.19 -5.46
CA THR A 157 19.56 1.25 -4.03
C THR A 157 18.29 1.53 -3.22
N GLU A 158 18.36 1.30 -1.91
CA GLU A 158 17.22 1.57 -1.01
C GLU A 158 16.76 3.04 -1.06
N LYS A 159 17.72 3.97 -1.08
CA LYS A 159 17.42 5.40 -1.15
C LYS A 159 16.79 5.80 -2.49
N GLU A 160 17.29 5.27 -3.61
CA GLU A 160 16.70 5.47 -4.92
C GLU A 160 15.26 4.92 -4.99
N THR A 161 15.04 3.72 -4.42
CA THR A 161 13.72 3.11 -4.32
C THR A 161 12.77 3.97 -3.48
N ASN A 162 13.22 4.47 -2.32
CA ASN A 162 12.38 5.30 -1.44
C ASN A 162 12.06 6.65 -2.07
N ILE A 163 12.97 7.25 -2.81
CA ILE A 163 12.70 8.48 -3.58
C ILE A 163 11.58 8.23 -4.60
N LEU A 164 11.67 7.15 -5.40
CA LEU A 164 10.65 6.82 -6.39
C LEU A 164 9.30 6.52 -5.75
N LYS A 165 9.28 5.75 -4.66
CA LYS A 165 8.07 5.47 -3.88
C LYS A 165 7.39 6.75 -3.42
N PHE A 166 8.15 7.68 -2.86
CA PHE A 166 7.60 8.93 -2.35
C PHE A 166 7.08 9.84 -3.48
N LEU A 167 7.85 9.99 -4.54
CA LEU A 167 7.44 10.77 -5.71
C LEU A 167 6.20 10.16 -6.39
N TYR A 168 6.10 8.82 -6.45
CA TYR A 168 4.93 8.14 -7.00
C TYR A 168 3.66 8.38 -6.17
N ARG A 169 3.76 8.31 -4.84
CA ARG A 169 2.63 8.65 -3.93
C ARG A 169 2.16 10.08 -4.10
N SER A 170 3.09 10.96 -4.40
CA SER A 170 2.86 12.39 -4.61
C SER A 170 2.72 12.74 -6.10
N LYS A 171 2.45 11.75 -6.96
CA LYS A 171 2.30 11.99 -8.41
C LYS A 171 1.30 13.12 -8.64
N ASP A 172 1.53 13.91 -9.67
CA ASP A 172 0.80 15.13 -10.00
C ASP A 172 1.06 16.34 -9.08
N HIS A 173 1.82 16.17 -7.99
CA HIS A 173 2.19 17.26 -7.09
C HIS A 173 3.71 17.51 -7.08
N LEU A 174 4.06 18.77 -6.90
CA LEU A 174 5.44 19.17 -6.66
C LEU A 174 5.84 18.81 -5.24
N VAL A 175 6.90 18.01 -5.09
CA VAL A 175 7.50 17.67 -3.80
C VAL A 175 8.71 18.55 -3.56
N SER A 176 8.73 19.31 -2.46
CA SER A 176 9.89 20.15 -2.14
C SER A 176 11.12 19.30 -1.79
N LYS A 177 12.31 19.86 -2.02
CA LYS A 177 13.58 19.18 -1.70
C LYS A 177 13.68 18.83 -0.21
N GLU A 178 13.20 19.70 0.66
CA GLU A 178 13.22 19.51 2.12
C GLU A 178 12.30 18.35 2.55
N VAL A 179 11.08 18.30 2.02
CA VAL A 179 10.13 17.22 2.31
C VAL A 179 10.72 15.89 1.85
N LEU A 180 11.28 15.83 0.65
CA LEU A 180 11.86 14.59 0.11
C LEU A 180 13.09 14.13 0.90
N LEU A 181 13.93 15.06 1.38
CA LEU A 181 15.06 14.76 2.27
C LEU A 181 14.59 14.18 3.60
N ASN A 182 13.63 14.81 4.25
CA ASN A 182 13.12 14.39 5.55
C ASN A 182 12.48 13.00 5.48
N GLU A 183 11.67 12.75 4.47
CA GLU A 183 10.97 11.47 4.29
C GLU A 183 11.91 10.31 3.93
N VAL A 184 12.90 10.55 3.07
CA VAL A 184 13.79 9.48 2.60
C VAL A 184 14.93 9.20 3.56
N TRP A 185 15.38 10.19 4.32
CA TRP A 185 16.55 10.03 5.20
C TRP A 185 16.23 10.08 6.70
N SER A 186 14.96 10.24 7.11
CA SER A 186 14.46 10.15 8.51
C SER A 186 15.52 10.46 9.56
N HIS A 187 15.57 11.69 10.06
CA HIS A 187 16.40 12.11 11.22
C HIS A 187 17.92 12.10 11.10
N THR A 188 18.50 12.00 9.89
CA THR A 188 19.93 12.20 9.74
C THR A 188 20.21 13.71 9.71
N THR A 189 20.59 14.27 10.85
CA THR A 189 21.06 15.64 11.00
C THR A 189 22.29 15.83 10.11
N ASN A 190 22.29 16.83 9.22
CA ASN A 190 23.35 17.26 8.32
C ASN A 190 23.34 16.80 6.86
N LEU A 191 22.20 16.38 6.33
CA LEU A 191 22.09 16.13 4.88
C LEU A 191 21.77 17.43 4.14
N THR A 192 22.55 17.71 3.12
CA THR A 192 22.35 18.87 2.25
C THR A 192 21.46 18.51 1.05
N THR A 193 20.80 19.51 0.47
CA THR A 193 20.05 19.34 -0.80
C THR A 193 20.92 18.78 -1.93
N HIS A 194 22.24 18.97 -1.88
CA HIS A 194 23.19 18.43 -2.84
C HIS A 194 23.23 16.89 -2.84
N THR A 195 23.03 16.26 -1.67
CA THR A 195 22.92 14.79 -1.59
C THR A 195 21.72 14.30 -2.39
N LEU A 196 20.55 14.91 -2.19
CA LEU A 196 19.34 14.57 -2.94
C LEU A 196 19.52 14.77 -4.45
N GLU A 197 20.14 15.88 -4.87
CA GLU A 197 20.41 16.17 -6.28
C GLU A 197 21.27 15.09 -6.93
N THR A 198 22.27 14.56 -6.20
CA THR A 198 23.09 13.45 -6.66
C THR A 198 22.28 12.17 -6.87
N TYR A 199 21.37 11.84 -5.94
CA TYR A 199 20.49 10.68 -6.09
C TYR A 199 19.50 10.84 -7.26
N ILE A 200 18.90 12.01 -7.42
CA ILE A 200 18.02 12.31 -8.56
C ILE A 200 18.77 12.20 -9.89
N TYR A 201 19.99 12.71 -9.96
CA TYR A 201 20.83 12.56 -11.16
C TYR A 201 21.09 11.09 -11.50
N ARG A 202 21.47 10.27 -10.48
CA ARG A 202 21.69 8.82 -10.67
C ARG A 202 20.41 8.10 -11.10
N LEU A 203 19.28 8.44 -10.49
CA LEU A 203 17.99 7.88 -10.86
C LEU A 203 17.65 8.18 -12.33
N ARG A 204 17.77 9.43 -12.75
CA ARG A 204 17.53 9.82 -14.15
C ARG A 204 18.40 9.03 -15.12
N LYS A 205 19.69 8.83 -14.78
CA LYS A 205 20.60 7.99 -15.58
C LYS A 205 20.13 6.53 -15.67
N LYS A 206 19.55 6.00 -14.59
CA LYS A 206 19.08 4.61 -14.52
C LYS A 206 17.74 4.39 -15.22
N ILE A 207 16.83 5.35 -15.09
CA ILE A 207 15.44 5.22 -15.58
C ILE A 207 15.36 5.62 -17.07
N GLY A 208 16.27 6.46 -17.54
CA GLY A 208 16.22 7.02 -18.90
C GLY A 208 15.16 8.11 -19.07
N THR A 209 14.75 8.32 -20.30
CA THR A 209 13.68 9.23 -20.72
C THR A 209 12.48 8.42 -21.19
N ASN A 210 11.29 9.00 -21.18
CA ASN A 210 10.09 8.42 -21.80
C ASN A 210 10.13 8.49 -23.33
N LEU A 211 9.14 7.90 -24.02
CA LEU A 211 8.99 7.94 -25.48
C LEU A 211 9.04 9.36 -26.05
N SER A 212 8.62 10.37 -25.29
CA SER A 212 8.70 11.79 -25.67
C SER A 212 10.08 12.41 -25.39
N ASN A 213 11.09 11.60 -25.07
CA ASN A 213 12.46 12.02 -24.72
C ASN A 213 12.51 12.96 -23.49
N GLN A 214 11.52 12.89 -22.62
CA GLN A 214 11.44 13.69 -21.38
C GLN A 214 11.84 12.86 -20.17
N ASN A 215 12.49 13.50 -19.20
CA ASN A 215 12.77 12.85 -17.92
C ASN A 215 11.47 12.54 -17.18
N ILE A 216 11.34 11.31 -16.70
CA ILE A 216 10.22 10.86 -15.86
C ILE A 216 10.19 11.64 -14.52
N ILE A 217 11.37 12.03 -14.01
CA ILE A 217 11.48 12.91 -12.83
C ILE A 217 11.87 14.31 -13.32
N ILE A 218 10.94 15.27 -13.24
CA ILE A 218 11.19 16.66 -13.64
C ILE A 218 11.58 17.53 -12.45
N THR A 219 12.44 18.52 -12.72
CA THR A 219 12.76 19.58 -11.74
C THR A 219 11.85 20.77 -11.98
N LYS A 220 11.20 21.23 -10.93
CA LYS A 220 10.47 22.51 -10.89
C LYS A 220 11.05 23.41 -9.82
N LYS A 221 10.68 24.71 -9.83
CA LYS A 221 11.17 25.66 -8.83
C LYS A 221 10.84 25.13 -7.42
N GLY A 222 11.89 24.81 -6.65
CA GLY A 222 11.78 24.32 -5.27
C GLY A 222 11.72 22.82 -5.07
N GLY A 223 11.62 21.98 -6.13
CA GLY A 223 11.49 20.53 -5.90
C GLY A 223 11.47 19.66 -7.14
N TYR A 224 10.89 18.50 -6.99
CA TYR A 224 10.78 17.45 -8.02
C TYR A 224 9.32 16.97 -8.15
N GLN A 225 8.98 16.53 -9.34
CA GLN A 225 7.69 15.91 -9.66
C GLN A 225 7.91 14.70 -10.56
N LEU A 226 7.14 13.64 -10.33
CA LEU A 226 7.11 12.46 -11.19
C LEU A 226 6.05 12.68 -12.28
N LEU A 227 6.41 12.41 -13.53
CA LEU A 227 5.49 12.32 -14.66
C LEU A 227 5.19 10.84 -14.92
N VAL A 228 3.94 10.43 -14.78
CA VAL A 228 3.47 9.04 -15.00
C VAL A 228 2.21 9.05 -15.83
#